data_05e4820191bce942867714b466febd9d
#
_entry.id   05e4820191bce942867714b466febd9d
#
_cell.length_a   1.000
_cell.length_b   1.000
_cell.length_c   1.000
_cell.angle_alpha   90.00
_cell.angle_beta   90.00
_cell.angle_gamma   90.00
#
_symmetry.space_group_name_H-M   'P 1'
#
loop_
_entity.id
_entity.type
_entity.pdbx_description
1 polymer ?
#
loop_
_entity_poly.entity_id
_entity_poly.type
_entity_poly.pdbx_seq_one_letter_code
_entity_poly.pdbx_strand_id
1 'polypeptide(L)'
;MVAKTINTNLPSVSREGGLSNYLTQIKKFPMLSAEEEYMLAKSWRDRGDLKSAQKLITSHLRLVAKIAMGYRGYGLPVSEMVSEGNIGLMQAVKKFDPEKGFRLATYAMWWKKASIQEYILRSWSLVKMGTTTAQKKLFFNLKKIKKNYFLKLKDPKILIHLLKSLKKLVFSHLVFALF
;
A
#
# COMPACT_ATOMS: atom_id res chain seq x y z
N MET A 1 12.35 -9.74 33.98
CA MET A 1 12.10 -8.49 33.23
C MET A 1 10.62 -8.50 32.87
N VAL A 2 9.81 -7.67 33.54
CA VAL A 2 8.36 -7.61 33.32
C VAL A 2 8.13 -6.79 32.03
N ALA A 3 7.55 -7.43 31.02
CA ALA A 3 7.15 -6.74 29.79
C ALA A 3 6.10 -5.67 30.14
N LYS A 4 6.50 -4.41 30.07
CA LYS A 4 5.65 -3.25 30.29
C LYS A 4 4.59 -3.25 29.18
N THR A 5 3.40 -3.69 29.51
CA THR A 5 2.24 -3.66 28.58
C THR A 5 1.96 -2.21 28.21
N ILE A 6 2.40 -1.82 27.03
CA ILE A 6 2.12 -0.49 26.50
C ILE A 6 0.67 -0.54 26.02
N ASN A 7 -0.20 0.15 26.74
CA ASN A 7 -1.60 0.32 26.36
C ASN A 7 -1.65 1.22 25.13
N THR A 8 -1.49 0.61 23.96
CA THR A 8 -1.48 1.32 22.69
C THR A 8 -2.92 1.45 22.23
N ASN A 9 -3.53 2.60 22.46
CA ASN A 9 -4.81 2.98 21.85
C ASN A 9 -4.67 3.21 20.32
N LEU A 10 -4.06 2.24 19.63
CA LEU A 10 -3.98 2.28 18.17
C LEU A 10 -5.34 1.86 17.59
N PRO A 11 -5.88 2.61 16.62
CA PRO A 11 -7.13 2.24 15.98
C PRO A 11 -6.98 0.91 15.26
N SER A 12 -7.82 -0.07 15.61
CA SER A 12 -7.87 -1.39 14.98
C SER A 12 -8.97 -1.45 13.93
N VAL A 13 -8.71 -2.20 12.87
CA VAL A 13 -9.70 -2.44 11.81
C VAL A 13 -10.42 -3.76 12.14
N SER A 14 -11.54 -3.69 12.86
CA SER A 14 -12.38 -4.85 13.15
C SER A 14 -13.36 -5.16 11.99
N ARG A 15 -13.88 -6.40 11.93
CA ARG A 15 -14.70 -6.88 10.80
C ARG A 15 -16.08 -6.21 10.70
N GLU A 16 -16.72 -5.87 11.80
CA GLU A 16 -18.08 -5.32 11.83
C GLU A 16 -18.06 -3.81 11.99
N GLY A 17 -18.37 -3.07 10.93
CA GLY A 17 -18.40 -1.59 10.92
C GLY A 17 -17.05 -0.91 11.11
N GLY A 18 -15.99 -1.68 11.34
CA GLY A 18 -14.70 -1.21 11.81
C GLY A 18 -13.96 -0.27 10.86
N LEU A 19 -14.14 -0.42 9.55
CA LEU A 19 -13.44 0.46 8.60
C LEU A 19 -13.93 1.91 8.72
N SER A 20 -15.23 2.14 8.87
CA SER A 20 -15.80 3.49 9.03
C SER A 20 -15.33 4.15 10.34
N ASN A 21 -15.40 3.39 11.43
CA ASN A 21 -14.92 3.85 12.74
C ASN A 21 -13.41 4.10 12.71
N TYR A 22 -12.64 3.20 12.11
CA TYR A 22 -11.21 3.38 11.90
C TYR A 22 -10.91 4.67 11.11
N LEU A 23 -11.59 4.91 9.98
CA LEU A 23 -11.41 6.11 9.18
C LEU A 23 -11.75 7.39 9.94
N THR A 24 -12.76 7.34 10.82
CA THR A 24 -13.13 8.45 11.69
C THR A 24 -12.07 8.72 12.76
N GLN A 25 -11.53 7.66 13.36
CA GLN A 25 -10.48 7.76 14.37
C GLN A 25 -9.17 8.31 13.80
N ILE A 26 -8.73 7.83 12.64
CA ILE A 26 -7.47 8.30 12.03
C ILE A 26 -7.52 9.78 11.60
N LYS A 27 -8.72 10.34 11.37
CA LYS A 27 -8.88 11.77 11.06
C LYS A 27 -8.56 12.67 12.26
N LYS A 28 -8.66 12.17 13.48
CA LYS A 28 -8.39 12.93 14.72
C LYS A 28 -6.90 13.18 14.95
N PHE A 29 -6.01 12.37 14.35
CA PHE A 29 -4.57 12.57 14.53
C PHE A 29 -4.07 13.77 13.72
N PRO A 30 -3.33 14.70 14.35
CA PRO A 30 -2.77 15.85 13.68
C PRO A 30 -1.66 15.44 12.69
N MET A 31 -1.49 16.24 11.66
CA MET A 31 -0.34 16.11 10.78
C MET A 31 0.87 16.80 11.41
N LEU A 32 2.04 16.18 11.31
CA LEU A 32 3.28 16.71 11.85
C LEU A 32 3.93 17.71 10.91
N SER A 33 4.56 18.75 11.47
CA SER A 33 5.45 19.65 10.75
C SER A 33 6.75 18.92 10.36
N ALA A 34 7.56 19.50 9.49
CA ALA A 34 8.84 18.90 9.08
C ALA A 34 9.81 18.79 10.26
N GLU A 35 9.82 19.81 11.11
CA GLU A 35 10.67 19.88 12.29
C GLU A 35 10.29 18.87 13.36
N GLU A 36 8.98 18.75 13.64
CA GLU A 36 8.47 17.75 14.59
C GLU A 36 8.74 16.33 14.09
N GLU A 37 8.57 16.09 12.78
CA GLU A 37 8.86 14.78 12.16
C GLU A 37 10.34 14.42 12.32
N TYR A 38 11.25 15.39 12.08
CA TYR A 38 12.67 15.19 12.26
C TYR A 38 13.03 14.88 13.72
N MET A 39 12.55 15.68 14.66
CA MET A 39 12.82 15.50 16.10
C MET A 39 12.31 14.13 16.61
N LEU A 40 11.11 13.73 16.21
CA LEU A 40 10.55 12.44 16.59
C LEU A 40 11.31 11.26 15.94
N ALA A 41 11.69 11.40 14.67
CA ALA A 41 12.48 10.39 13.98
C ALA A 41 13.87 10.22 14.59
N LYS A 42 14.52 11.31 14.95
CA LYS A 42 15.80 11.29 15.65
C LYS A 42 15.68 10.66 17.04
N SER A 43 14.65 11.03 17.82
CA SER A 43 14.39 10.43 19.12
C SER A 43 14.14 8.92 19.02
N TRP A 44 13.42 8.47 18.01
CA TRP A 44 13.20 7.04 17.74
C TRP A 44 14.51 6.33 17.38
N ARG A 45 15.32 6.91 16.50
CA ARG A 45 16.59 6.31 16.05
C ARG A 45 17.63 6.21 17.14
N ASP A 46 17.82 7.28 17.93
CA ASP A 46 18.91 7.39 18.92
C ASP A 46 18.54 6.72 20.24
N ARG A 47 17.29 6.81 20.68
CA ARG A 47 16.84 6.35 21.99
C ARG A 47 15.90 5.14 21.96
N GLY A 48 15.40 4.76 20.76
CA GLY A 48 14.38 3.73 20.64
C GLY A 48 13.03 4.10 21.30
N ASP A 49 12.70 5.41 21.34
CA ASP A 49 11.50 5.89 22.01
C ASP A 49 10.24 5.47 21.25
N LEU A 50 9.53 4.49 21.81
CA LEU A 50 8.29 3.95 21.23
C LEU A 50 7.18 4.99 21.12
N LYS A 51 7.12 5.99 21.99
CA LYS A 51 6.10 7.05 21.93
C LYS A 51 6.33 7.92 20.68
N SER A 52 7.58 8.26 20.38
CA SER A 52 7.95 9.00 19.17
C SER A 52 7.62 8.21 17.92
N ALA A 53 7.95 6.91 17.87
CA ALA A 53 7.57 6.04 16.76
C ALA A 53 6.04 5.94 16.58
N GLN A 54 5.28 5.81 17.68
CA GLN A 54 3.83 5.76 17.66
C GLN A 54 3.24 7.06 17.09
N LYS A 55 3.75 8.23 17.50
CA LYS A 55 3.30 9.53 17.00
C LYS A 55 3.60 9.68 15.50
N LEU A 56 4.76 9.22 15.02
CA LEU A 56 5.09 9.16 13.60
C LEU A 56 4.13 8.25 12.81
N ILE A 57 3.81 7.07 13.33
CA ILE A 57 2.90 6.13 12.66
C ILE A 57 1.49 6.70 12.60
N THR A 58 0.94 7.20 13.72
CA THR A 58 -0.44 7.68 13.80
C THR A 58 -0.70 8.87 12.89
N SER A 59 0.23 9.80 12.76
CA SER A 59 0.13 10.94 11.84
C SER A 59 0.04 10.55 10.36
N HIS A 60 0.58 9.38 10.00
CA HIS A 60 0.63 8.91 8.60
C HIS A 60 -0.43 7.85 8.25
N LEU A 61 -1.31 7.44 9.19
CA LEU A 61 -2.37 6.45 8.93
C LEU A 61 -3.38 6.93 7.87
N ARG A 62 -3.68 8.23 7.82
CA ARG A 62 -4.56 8.82 6.79
C ARG A 62 -4.02 8.59 5.38
N LEU A 63 -2.71 8.67 5.20
CA LEU A 63 -2.05 8.44 3.92
C LEU A 63 -2.11 6.96 3.54
N VAL A 64 -1.99 6.04 4.50
CA VAL A 64 -2.17 4.60 4.27
C VAL A 64 -3.56 4.31 3.74
N ALA A 65 -4.61 4.81 4.41
CA ALA A 65 -5.98 4.62 3.99
C ALA A 65 -6.25 5.17 2.57
N LYS A 66 -5.71 6.35 2.25
CA LYS A 66 -5.82 6.96 0.90
C LYS A 66 -5.17 6.06 -0.16
N ILE A 67 -3.99 5.51 0.11
CA ILE A 67 -3.29 4.61 -0.82
C ILE A 67 -4.07 3.30 -0.97
N ALA A 68 -4.52 2.68 0.13
CA ALA A 68 -5.28 1.43 0.11
C ALA A 68 -6.59 1.57 -0.69
N MET A 69 -7.30 2.69 -0.54
CA MET A 69 -8.49 2.99 -1.34
C MET A 69 -8.20 3.08 -2.84
N GLY A 70 -7.00 3.48 -3.26
CA GLY A 70 -6.59 3.48 -4.66
C GLY A 70 -6.51 2.07 -5.26
N TYR A 71 -6.35 1.04 -4.42
CA TYR A 71 -6.36 -0.37 -4.81
C TYR A 71 -7.74 -1.04 -4.68
N ARG A 72 -8.79 -0.29 -4.37
CA ARG A 72 -10.18 -0.76 -4.39
C ARG A 72 -10.51 -1.33 -5.78
N GLY A 73 -11.12 -2.47 -5.84
CA GLY A 73 -11.48 -3.08 -7.13
C GLY A 73 -10.52 -4.20 -7.57
N TYR A 74 -9.58 -4.61 -6.69
CA TYR A 74 -8.85 -5.88 -6.87
C TYR A 74 -9.62 -7.08 -6.28
N GLY A 75 -10.86 -6.87 -5.79
CA GLY A 75 -11.69 -7.92 -5.23
C GLY A 75 -11.35 -8.30 -3.79
N LEU A 76 -10.41 -7.57 -3.17
CA LEU A 76 -9.97 -7.81 -1.79
C LEU A 76 -10.58 -6.78 -0.83
N PRO A 77 -10.81 -7.14 0.45
CA PRO A 77 -11.30 -6.22 1.46
C PRO A 77 -10.35 -5.04 1.67
N VAL A 78 -10.89 -3.83 1.67
CA VAL A 78 -10.10 -2.61 1.90
C VAL A 78 -9.48 -2.60 3.30
N SER A 79 -10.17 -3.16 4.28
CA SER A 79 -9.69 -3.30 5.66
C SER A 79 -8.35 -4.03 5.74
N GLU A 80 -8.23 -5.14 5.02
CA GLU A 80 -7.00 -5.94 4.98
C GLU A 80 -5.87 -5.20 4.25
N MET A 81 -6.18 -4.53 3.13
CA MET A 81 -5.21 -3.68 2.43
C MET A 81 -4.71 -2.53 3.30
N VAL A 82 -5.55 -1.97 4.16
CA VAL A 82 -5.15 -0.94 5.14
C VAL A 82 -4.22 -1.55 6.18
N SER A 83 -4.54 -2.73 6.71
CA SER A 83 -3.71 -3.43 7.70
C SER A 83 -2.32 -3.74 7.14
N GLU A 84 -2.23 -4.25 5.92
CA GLU A 84 -0.95 -4.49 5.26
C GLU A 84 -0.19 -3.19 4.96
N GLY A 85 -0.90 -2.14 4.57
CA GLY A 85 -0.31 -0.81 4.40
C GLY A 85 0.25 -0.23 5.71
N ASN A 86 -0.37 -0.52 6.85
CA ASN A 86 0.14 -0.14 8.17
C ASN A 86 1.41 -0.92 8.53
N ILE A 87 1.49 -2.21 8.18
CA ILE A 87 2.73 -2.99 8.33
C ILE A 87 3.86 -2.36 7.50
N GLY A 88 3.59 -2.00 6.24
CA GLY A 88 4.55 -1.28 5.40
C GLY A 88 4.98 0.06 5.98
N LEU A 89 4.06 0.81 6.60
CA LEU A 89 4.39 2.05 7.30
C LEU A 89 5.30 1.82 8.50
N MET A 90 5.03 0.80 9.32
CA MET A 90 5.88 0.45 10.46
C MET A 90 7.29 0.04 10.01
N GLN A 91 7.41 -0.71 8.93
CA GLN A 91 8.72 -1.04 8.35
C GLN A 91 9.46 0.19 7.86
N ALA A 92 8.74 1.13 7.23
CA ALA A 92 9.33 2.41 6.82
C ALA A 92 9.87 3.22 8.00
N VAL A 93 9.09 3.35 9.09
CA VAL A 93 9.52 4.09 10.28
C VAL A 93 10.77 3.46 10.91
N LYS A 94 10.86 2.12 10.95
CA LYS A 94 12.04 1.41 11.46
C LYS A 94 13.32 1.70 10.66
N LYS A 95 13.20 1.92 9.35
CA LYS A 95 14.33 2.10 8.43
C LYS A 95 14.54 3.56 8.00
N PHE A 96 13.71 4.46 8.52
CA PHE A 96 13.77 5.87 8.14
C PHE A 96 15.00 6.55 8.73
N ASP A 97 15.70 7.29 7.89
CA ASP A 97 16.84 8.09 8.25
C ASP A 97 16.51 9.59 8.06
N PRO A 98 16.32 10.36 9.15
CA PRO A 98 15.98 11.77 9.06
C PRO A 98 17.12 12.63 8.51
N GLU A 99 18.38 12.20 8.65
CA GLU A 99 19.55 12.96 8.19
C GLU A 99 19.64 13.08 6.67
N LYS A 100 18.91 12.21 5.94
CA LYS A 100 18.88 12.27 4.46
C LYS A 100 18.03 13.40 3.88
N GLY A 101 17.41 14.23 4.72
CA GLY A 101 16.64 15.40 4.30
C GLY A 101 15.30 15.13 3.60
N PHE A 102 14.86 13.87 3.49
CA PHE A 102 13.59 13.53 2.90
C PHE A 102 12.48 13.41 3.94
N ARG A 103 11.24 13.76 3.54
CA ARG A 103 10.06 13.58 4.38
C ARG A 103 9.71 12.10 4.51
N LEU A 104 9.31 11.69 5.72
CA LEU A 104 8.82 10.33 5.98
C LEU A 104 7.65 9.96 5.06
N ALA A 105 6.76 10.91 4.75
CA ALA A 105 5.64 10.70 3.84
C ALA A 105 6.08 10.15 2.48
N THR A 106 7.15 10.73 1.90
CA THR A 106 7.71 10.35 0.59
C THR A 106 8.38 8.98 0.67
N TYR A 107 9.21 8.77 1.69
CA TYR A 107 9.90 7.49 1.89
C TYR A 107 8.93 6.34 2.16
N ALA A 108 8.00 6.53 3.09
CA ALA A 108 7.02 5.52 3.48
C ALA A 108 6.00 5.20 2.38
N MET A 109 5.82 6.07 1.37
CA MET A 109 4.91 5.81 0.26
C MET A 109 5.30 4.55 -0.52
N TRP A 110 6.60 4.32 -0.74
CA TRP A 110 7.10 3.14 -1.42
C TRP A 110 6.85 1.86 -0.62
N TRP A 111 7.12 1.89 0.68
CA TRP A 111 6.90 0.77 1.59
C TRP A 111 5.41 0.38 1.67
N LYS A 112 4.52 1.37 1.84
CA LYS A 112 3.07 1.17 1.87
C LYS A 112 2.57 0.52 0.58
N LYS A 113 2.98 1.05 -0.59
CA LYS A 113 2.60 0.49 -1.88
C LYS A 113 3.13 -0.92 -2.06
N ALA A 114 4.38 -1.18 -1.71
CA ALA A 114 4.99 -2.49 -1.83
C ALA A 114 4.25 -3.54 -1.00
N SER A 115 3.98 -3.27 0.28
CA SER A 115 3.21 -4.16 1.16
C SER A 115 1.81 -4.46 0.62
N ILE A 116 1.07 -3.43 0.21
CA ILE A 116 -0.28 -3.62 -0.35
C ILE A 116 -0.23 -4.43 -1.65
N GLN A 117 0.72 -4.14 -2.54
CA GLN A 117 0.87 -4.87 -3.80
C GLN A 117 1.27 -6.33 -3.58
N GLU A 118 2.15 -6.58 -2.64
CA GLU A 118 2.54 -7.95 -2.27
C GLU A 118 1.35 -8.73 -1.72
N TYR A 119 0.56 -8.12 -0.83
CA TYR A 119 -0.67 -8.72 -0.32
C TYR A 119 -1.65 -9.04 -1.46
N ILE A 120 -1.88 -8.11 -2.38
CA ILE A 120 -2.77 -8.33 -3.52
C ILE A 120 -2.30 -9.53 -4.35
N LEU A 121 -1.02 -9.62 -4.70
CA LEU A 121 -0.48 -10.72 -5.49
C LEU A 121 -0.58 -12.07 -4.79
N ARG A 122 -0.47 -12.08 -3.46
CA ARG A 122 -0.57 -13.28 -2.64
C ARG A 122 -2.01 -13.78 -2.47
N SER A 123 -2.96 -12.84 -2.33
CA SER A 123 -4.34 -13.14 -1.93
C SER A 123 -5.35 -13.07 -3.08
N TRP A 124 -4.95 -12.59 -4.26
CA TRP A 124 -5.87 -12.41 -5.39
C TRP A 124 -6.34 -13.74 -6.02
N SER A 125 -5.51 -14.78 -5.99
CA SER A 125 -5.81 -16.09 -6.57
C SER A 125 -5.25 -17.21 -5.71
N LEU A 126 -5.94 -18.35 -5.67
CA LEU A 126 -5.45 -19.58 -5.03
C LEU A 126 -4.21 -20.13 -5.76
N VAL A 127 -4.14 -19.94 -7.07
CA VAL A 127 -2.95 -20.28 -7.85
C VAL A 127 -1.95 -19.14 -7.75
N LYS A 128 -0.74 -19.43 -7.27
CA LYS A 128 0.34 -18.44 -7.19
C LYS A 128 0.62 -17.86 -8.56
N MET A 129 0.32 -16.59 -8.73
CA MET A 129 0.72 -15.87 -9.93
C MET A 129 2.23 -15.72 -9.94
N GLY A 130 2.79 -15.72 -11.15
CA GLY A 130 4.24 -15.72 -11.35
C GLY A 130 5.02 -14.73 -10.51
N THR A 131 6.17 -15.18 -10.07
CA THR A 131 7.04 -14.46 -9.12
C THR A 131 7.93 -13.43 -9.80
N THR A 132 8.02 -13.42 -11.14
CA THR A 132 8.93 -12.53 -11.86
C THR A 132 8.44 -11.06 -11.82
N THR A 133 9.39 -10.15 -11.81
CA THR A 133 9.12 -8.70 -11.80
C THR A 133 8.30 -8.27 -13.02
N ALA A 134 8.55 -8.88 -14.19
CA ALA A 134 7.82 -8.59 -15.42
C ALA A 134 6.33 -8.96 -15.31
N GLN A 135 6.02 -10.13 -14.74
CA GLN A 135 4.64 -10.59 -14.54
C GLN A 135 3.88 -9.72 -13.53
N LYS A 136 4.53 -9.32 -12.43
CA LYS A 136 3.95 -8.37 -11.46
C LYS A 136 3.62 -7.03 -12.11
N LYS A 137 4.56 -6.49 -12.90
CA LYS A 137 4.37 -5.23 -13.64
C LYS A 137 3.23 -5.34 -14.66
N LEU A 138 3.14 -6.45 -15.38
CA LEU A 138 2.07 -6.72 -16.34
C LEU A 138 0.71 -6.76 -15.64
N PHE A 139 0.57 -7.46 -14.53
CA PHE A 139 -0.67 -7.57 -13.76
C PHE A 139 -1.23 -6.20 -13.36
N PHE A 140 -0.40 -5.33 -12.76
CA PHE A 140 -0.85 -4.00 -12.34
C PHE A 140 -1.13 -3.07 -13.53
N ASN A 141 -0.36 -3.17 -14.62
CA ASN A 141 -0.56 -2.37 -15.83
C ASN A 141 -1.85 -2.77 -16.57
N LEU A 142 -2.15 -4.06 -16.71
CA LEU A 142 -3.40 -4.52 -17.34
C LEU A 142 -4.62 -3.94 -16.65
N LYS A 143 -4.64 -3.91 -15.32
CA LYS A 143 -5.76 -3.37 -14.58
C LYS A 143 -5.88 -1.85 -14.73
N LYS A 144 -4.75 -1.14 -14.76
CA LYS A 144 -4.71 0.30 -15.03
C LYS A 144 -5.26 0.61 -16.43
N ILE A 145 -4.83 -0.17 -17.41
CA ILE A 145 -5.27 -0.08 -18.79
C ILE A 145 -6.78 -0.35 -18.86
N LYS A 146 -7.26 -1.46 -18.31
CA LYS A 146 -8.70 -1.80 -18.26
C LYS A 146 -9.52 -0.64 -17.69
N LYS A 147 -9.11 -0.05 -16.58
CA LYS A 147 -9.81 1.10 -15.98
C LYS A 147 -9.85 2.30 -16.91
N ASN A 148 -8.74 2.65 -17.55
CA ASN A 148 -8.66 3.80 -18.46
C ASN A 148 -9.47 3.58 -19.73
N TYR A 149 -9.50 2.35 -20.24
CA TYR A 149 -10.23 2.01 -21.45
C TYR A 149 -11.73 1.86 -21.21
N PHE A 150 -12.16 1.34 -20.06
CA PHE A 150 -13.58 1.30 -19.70
C PHE A 150 -14.22 2.69 -19.63
N LEU A 151 -13.42 3.70 -19.28
CA LEU A 151 -13.86 5.10 -19.31
C LEU A 151 -13.93 5.69 -20.74
N LYS A 152 -13.20 5.12 -21.70
CA LYS A 152 -13.18 5.56 -23.11
C LYS A 152 -14.06 4.69 -24.02
N LEU A 153 -14.48 3.49 -23.59
CA LEU A 153 -15.23 2.53 -24.40
C LEU A 153 -16.73 2.84 -24.47
N LYS A 154 -17.07 4.00 -25.04
CA LYS A 154 -18.34 4.15 -25.77
C LYS A 154 -18.25 3.65 -27.23
N ASP A 155 -17.09 3.17 -27.68
CA ASP A 155 -16.86 2.81 -29.08
C ASP A 155 -16.39 1.34 -29.24
N PRO A 156 -17.19 0.44 -29.85
CA PRO A 156 -16.90 -0.99 -29.98
C PRO A 156 -15.63 -1.28 -30.84
N LYS A 157 -15.23 -0.37 -31.73
CA LYS A 157 -14.04 -0.52 -32.59
C LYS A 157 -12.74 -0.57 -31.78
N ILE A 158 -12.68 0.14 -30.66
CA ILE A 158 -11.51 0.17 -29.77
C ILE A 158 -11.35 -1.16 -29.01
N LEU A 159 -12.47 -1.82 -28.67
CA LEU A 159 -12.46 -3.12 -28.00
C LEU A 159 -11.80 -4.21 -28.86
N ILE A 160 -12.10 -4.22 -30.17
CA ILE A 160 -11.54 -5.19 -31.11
C ILE A 160 -10.04 -5.00 -31.29
N HIS A 161 -9.58 -3.76 -31.37
CA HIS A 161 -8.16 -3.44 -31.50
C HIS A 161 -7.37 -3.83 -30.25
N LEU A 162 -7.96 -3.63 -29.07
CA LEU A 162 -7.39 -4.04 -27.77
C LEU A 162 -7.29 -5.55 -27.62
N LEU A 163 -8.35 -6.29 -27.98
CA LEU A 163 -8.33 -7.74 -27.96
C LEU A 163 -7.26 -8.32 -28.89
N LYS A 164 -7.05 -7.70 -30.07
CA LYS A 164 -5.97 -8.08 -30.99
C LYS A 164 -4.58 -7.79 -30.40
N SER A 165 -4.39 -6.63 -29.76
CA SER A 165 -3.11 -6.28 -29.11
C SER A 165 -2.81 -7.13 -27.88
N LEU A 166 -3.82 -7.46 -27.06
CA LEU A 166 -3.69 -8.36 -25.91
C LEU A 166 -3.39 -9.80 -26.37
N LYS A 167 -4.03 -10.28 -27.45
CA LYS A 167 -3.74 -11.58 -28.05
C LYS A 167 -2.30 -11.67 -28.54
N LYS A 168 -1.76 -10.60 -29.15
CA LYS A 168 -0.38 -10.51 -29.62
C LYS A 168 0.63 -10.52 -28.47
N LEU A 169 0.32 -9.83 -27.35
CA LEU A 169 1.15 -9.82 -26.14
C LEU A 169 1.16 -11.15 -25.40
N VAL A 170 0.00 -11.80 -25.27
CA VAL A 170 -0.11 -13.13 -24.65
C VAL A 170 0.56 -14.19 -25.49
N PHE A 171 0.41 -14.14 -26.82
CA PHE A 171 1.06 -15.10 -27.74
C PHE A 171 2.60 -14.95 -27.76
N SER A 172 3.12 -13.73 -27.73
CA SER A 172 4.56 -13.45 -27.65
C SER A 172 5.17 -14.00 -26.36
N HIS A 173 4.45 -13.97 -25.23
CA HIS A 173 4.95 -14.53 -23.97
C HIS A 173 4.74 -16.04 -23.84
N LEU A 174 3.74 -16.63 -24.53
CA LEU A 174 3.55 -18.08 -24.54
C LEU A 174 4.62 -18.78 -25.40
N VAL A 175 5.03 -18.16 -26.51
CA VAL A 175 6.09 -18.69 -27.37
C VAL A 175 7.46 -18.61 -26.69
N PHE A 176 7.71 -17.60 -25.84
CA PHE A 176 8.96 -17.49 -25.08
C PHE A 176 9.05 -18.42 -23.86
N ALA A 177 7.95 -19.04 -23.46
CA ALA A 177 7.91 -20.01 -22.35
C ALA A 177 8.01 -21.47 -22.83
N LEU A 178 8.07 -21.70 -24.15
CA LEU A 178 8.16 -23.02 -24.80
C LEU A 178 9.51 -23.28 -25.47
N PHE A 179 10.44 -22.34 -25.38
CA PHE A 179 11.86 -22.49 -25.69
C PHE A 179 12.71 -22.08 -24.47
#